data_cfdd41752537c3207005cb670a26085c
#
_entry.id   cfdd41752537c3207005cb670a26085c
#
_cell.length_a   1.000
_cell.length_b   1.000
_cell.length_c   1.000
_cell.angle_alpha   90.00
_cell.angle_beta   90.00
_cell.angle_gamma   90.00
#
_symmetry.space_group_name_H-M   'P 1'
#
loop_
_entity.id
_entity.type
_entity.pdbx_description
1 polymer ?
#
loop_
_entity_poly.entity_id
_entity_poly.type
_entity_poly.pdbx_seq_one_letter_code
_entity_poly.pdbx_strand_id
1 'polypeptide(L)'
;MSQIKLTFILYIRTMKDNQNAQERIAYLSRVLEEHNHNYYVLNSPTISDREFDMLMQELQQLEGEYPQYALPNSPTQRVGSDINHAFVQVAHTYPMLSLGNTYSMEEVAAFYERVKQGLGDAPFEIVGELKFDGTSLSLTYQDGHLLRAVTRGDGTMGDDVTRNVRTIRSIPLVLRGDDYPPFFEIRGEVLMPWSTFEKLNKEREAQEEPLFANPRNAAAGTLKLQNPATVAARGLDAYLYYMLGNNLPTGNHYDNLQRAREWGFKVSDTMRVLHNLDEIKAFIDYWDIERRNLPIATDGIVW
;
A
#
# COMPACT_ATOMS: atom_id res chain seq x y z
N MET A 1 6.89 -40.40 43.38
CA MET A 1 7.09 -38.99 42.93
C MET A 1 5.85 -38.22 43.30
N SER A 2 5.94 -37.13 44.06
CA SER A 2 4.75 -36.42 44.58
C SER A 2 4.06 -35.69 43.43
N GLN A 3 2.73 -35.60 43.53
CA GLN A 3 1.85 -34.90 42.58
C GLN A 3 2.33 -33.46 42.30
N ILE A 4 2.96 -32.81 43.28
CA ILE A 4 3.55 -31.45 43.18
C ILE A 4 4.72 -31.41 42.16
N LYS A 5 5.59 -32.44 42.13
CA LYS A 5 6.69 -32.52 41.16
C LYS A 5 6.20 -32.70 39.71
N LEU A 6 5.12 -33.48 39.54
CA LEU A 6 4.53 -33.68 38.20
C LEU A 6 3.88 -32.41 37.69
N THR A 7 3.13 -31.68 38.55
CA THR A 7 2.51 -30.42 38.23
C THR A 7 3.55 -29.33 37.87
N PHE A 8 4.69 -29.28 38.60
CA PHE A 8 5.75 -28.31 38.35
C PHE A 8 6.50 -28.62 37.02
N ILE A 9 6.73 -29.88 36.71
CA ILE A 9 7.36 -30.30 35.44
C ILE A 9 6.45 -29.99 34.24
N LEU A 10 5.14 -30.25 34.37
CA LEU A 10 4.11 -29.86 33.37
C LEU A 10 4.08 -28.36 33.18
N TYR A 11 4.08 -27.59 34.26
CA TYR A 11 4.08 -26.11 34.20
C TYR A 11 5.33 -25.55 33.47
N ILE A 12 6.54 -26.06 33.79
CA ILE A 12 7.77 -25.63 33.12
C ILE A 12 7.77 -26.01 31.63
N ARG A 13 7.25 -27.21 31.29
CA ARG A 13 7.11 -27.63 29.88
C ARG A 13 6.15 -26.75 29.10
N THR A 14 4.98 -26.46 29.66
CA THR A 14 3.99 -25.55 29.07
C THR A 14 4.55 -24.14 28.89
N MET A 15 5.32 -23.61 29.86
CA MET A 15 5.97 -22.30 29.75
C MET A 15 7.00 -22.28 28.61
N LYS A 16 7.78 -23.32 28.45
CA LYS A 16 8.81 -23.44 27.40
C LYS A 16 8.16 -23.60 26.01
N ASP A 17 7.08 -24.38 25.91
CA ASP A 17 6.33 -24.56 24.67
C ASP A 17 5.64 -23.25 24.26
N ASN A 18 5.08 -22.49 25.19
CA ASN A 18 4.49 -21.17 24.96
C ASN A 18 5.53 -20.14 24.50
N GLN A 19 6.71 -20.09 25.11
CA GLN A 19 7.78 -19.18 24.70
C GLN A 19 8.27 -19.50 23.29
N ASN A 20 8.43 -20.78 22.97
CA ASN A 20 8.81 -21.23 21.64
C ASN A 20 7.74 -20.88 20.59
N ALA A 21 6.44 -21.00 20.93
CA ALA A 21 5.33 -20.64 20.03
C ALA A 21 5.32 -19.14 19.74
N GLN A 22 5.47 -18.29 20.77
CA GLN A 22 5.53 -16.84 20.60
C GLN A 22 6.69 -16.40 19.71
N GLU A 23 7.88 -16.93 19.95
CA GLU A 23 9.07 -16.64 19.14
C GLU A 23 8.90 -17.12 17.70
N ARG A 24 8.28 -18.28 17.48
CA ARG A 24 8.01 -18.83 16.16
C ARG A 24 6.99 -18.04 15.38
N ILE A 25 5.89 -17.59 16.02
CA ILE A 25 4.88 -16.71 15.44
C ILE A 25 5.53 -15.40 14.99
N ALA A 26 6.32 -14.75 15.85
CA ALA A 26 7.01 -13.51 15.52
C ALA A 26 8.00 -13.68 14.34
N TYR A 27 8.74 -14.78 14.32
CA TYR A 27 9.66 -15.10 13.22
C TYR A 27 8.91 -15.31 11.90
N LEU A 28 7.88 -16.15 11.88
CA LEU A 28 7.10 -16.43 10.67
C LEU A 28 6.41 -15.19 10.13
N SER A 29 5.82 -14.35 11.00
CA SER A 29 5.20 -13.11 10.59
C SER A 29 6.19 -12.19 9.87
N ARG A 30 7.40 -12.02 10.42
CA ARG A 30 8.45 -11.21 9.80
C ARG A 30 8.92 -11.77 8.47
N VAL A 31 9.17 -13.08 8.39
CA VAL A 31 9.67 -13.76 7.17
C VAL A 31 8.63 -13.69 6.05
N LEU A 32 7.36 -13.90 6.36
CA LEU A 32 6.27 -13.79 5.38
C LEU A 32 6.07 -12.36 4.88
N GLU A 33 6.22 -11.34 5.73
CA GLU A 33 6.21 -9.93 5.30
C GLU A 33 7.40 -9.62 4.38
N GLU A 34 8.58 -10.15 4.67
CA GLU A 34 9.75 -10.01 3.81
C GLU A 34 9.53 -10.64 2.42
N HIS A 35 8.98 -11.86 2.37
CA HIS A 35 8.67 -12.51 1.10
C HIS A 35 7.58 -11.80 0.32
N ASN A 36 6.54 -11.27 0.99
CA ASN A 36 5.53 -10.43 0.37
C ASN A 36 6.17 -9.18 -0.27
N HIS A 37 7.07 -8.50 0.44
CA HIS A 37 7.77 -7.33 -0.09
C HIS A 37 8.62 -7.69 -1.32
N ASN A 38 9.41 -8.77 -1.23
CA ASN A 38 10.26 -9.22 -2.34
C ASN A 38 9.42 -9.55 -3.59
N TYR A 39 8.29 -10.22 -3.42
CA TYR A 39 7.41 -10.62 -4.50
C TYR A 39 6.63 -9.44 -5.10
N TYR A 40 5.88 -8.67 -4.26
CA TYR A 40 4.91 -7.68 -4.73
C TYR A 40 5.48 -6.27 -4.92
N VAL A 41 6.55 -5.91 -4.22
CA VAL A 41 7.17 -4.58 -4.30
C VAL A 41 8.43 -4.60 -5.15
N LEU A 42 9.32 -5.58 -4.94
CA LEU A 42 10.60 -5.68 -5.65
C LEU A 42 10.53 -6.53 -6.93
N ASN A 43 9.43 -7.26 -7.19
CA ASN A 43 9.31 -8.23 -8.27
C ASN A 43 10.48 -9.24 -8.33
N SER A 44 11.01 -9.61 -7.16
CA SER A 44 12.17 -10.49 -7.01
C SER A 44 11.90 -11.57 -5.95
N PRO A 45 11.05 -12.58 -6.25
CA PRO A 45 10.72 -13.64 -5.31
C PRO A 45 11.99 -14.44 -4.92
N THR A 46 12.12 -14.71 -3.63
CA THR A 46 13.26 -15.46 -3.05
C THR A 46 12.91 -16.87 -2.63
N ILE A 47 11.62 -17.22 -2.61
CA ILE A 47 11.08 -18.57 -2.37
C ILE A 47 9.99 -18.88 -3.38
N SER A 48 9.63 -20.14 -3.55
CA SER A 48 8.51 -20.58 -4.38
C SER A 48 7.16 -20.31 -3.68
N ASP A 49 6.07 -20.23 -4.47
CA ASP A 49 4.70 -20.08 -3.96
C ASP A 49 4.35 -21.20 -2.96
N ARG A 50 4.80 -22.43 -3.24
CA ARG A 50 4.59 -23.58 -2.34
C ARG A 50 5.27 -23.40 -0.99
N GLU A 51 6.51 -22.91 -0.96
CA GLU A 51 7.22 -22.65 0.29
C GLU A 51 6.56 -21.53 1.08
N PHE A 52 6.10 -20.47 0.39
CA PHE A 52 5.33 -19.39 1.01
C PHE A 52 4.04 -19.92 1.66
N ASP A 53 3.27 -20.74 0.93
CA ASP A 53 2.02 -21.34 1.43
C ASP A 53 2.24 -22.23 2.65
N MET A 54 3.34 -23.00 2.68
CA MET A 54 3.68 -23.84 3.84
C MET A 54 3.98 -22.99 5.08
N LEU A 55 4.75 -21.89 4.94
CA LEU A 55 5.05 -20.98 6.06
C LEU A 55 3.76 -20.28 6.54
N MET A 56 2.87 -19.91 5.63
CA MET A 56 1.59 -19.29 5.96
C MET A 56 0.68 -20.25 6.71
N GLN A 57 0.58 -21.52 6.30
CA GLN A 57 -0.18 -22.55 7.01
C GLN A 57 0.37 -22.83 8.41
N GLU A 58 1.70 -22.88 8.57
CA GLU A 58 2.32 -23.03 9.88
C GLU A 58 1.96 -21.86 10.81
N LEU A 59 2.03 -20.62 10.30
CA LEU A 59 1.64 -19.43 11.08
C LEU A 59 0.17 -19.48 11.49
N GLN A 60 -0.73 -19.81 10.57
CA GLN A 60 -2.18 -19.94 10.85
C GLN A 60 -2.46 -20.98 11.93
N GLN A 61 -1.79 -22.13 11.87
CA GLN A 61 -1.93 -23.19 12.86
C GLN A 61 -1.47 -22.71 14.24
N LEU A 62 -0.29 -22.09 14.33
CA LEU A 62 0.26 -21.59 15.59
C LEU A 62 -0.60 -20.48 16.20
N GLU A 63 -1.12 -19.56 15.39
CA GLU A 63 -2.04 -18.51 15.87
C GLU A 63 -3.39 -19.10 16.34
N GLY A 64 -3.86 -20.17 15.70
CA GLY A 64 -5.05 -20.90 16.15
C GLY A 64 -4.84 -21.65 17.46
N GLU A 65 -3.65 -22.26 17.69
CA GLU A 65 -3.29 -22.96 18.91
C GLU A 65 -2.95 -21.99 20.06
N TYR A 66 -2.37 -20.82 19.75
CA TYR A 66 -1.89 -19.80 20.69
C TYR A 66 -2.43 -18.41 20.38
N PRO A 67 -3.76 -18.18 20.41
CA PRO A 67 -4.38 -16.92 19.98
C PRO A 67 -3.91 -15.69 20.77
N GLN A 68 -3.41 -15.88 21.99
CA GLN A 68 -2.84 -14.80 22.80
C GLN A 68 -1.53 -14.22 22.24
N TYR A 69 -0.86 -14.91 21.32
CA TYR A 69 0.37 -14.46 20.65
C TYR A 69 0.13 -14.01 19.21
N ALA A 70 -1.10 -14.13 18.69
CA ALA A 70 -1.44 -13.66 17.37
C ALA A 70 -1.26 -12.13 17.29
N LEU A 71 -0.52 -11.67 16.27
CA LEU A 71 -0.23 -10.25 16.10
C LEU A 71 -1.41 -9.56 15.39
N PRO A 72 -1.83 -8.35 15.81
CA PRO A 72 -2.91 -7.60 15.16
C PRO A 72 -2.67 -7.35 13.65
N ASN A 73 -1.41 -7.23 13.25
CA ASN A 73 -0.97 -7.04 11.88
C ASN A 73 -0.24 -8.26 11.32
N SER A 74 -0.64 -9.47 11.73
CA SER A 74 -0.11 -10.71 11.16
C SER A 74 -0.43 -10.81 9.66
N PRO A 75 0.46 -11.38 8.84
CA PRO A 75 0.17 -11.73 7.45
C PRO A 75 -1.11 -12.56 7.28
N THR A 76 -1.49 -13.37 8.28
CA THR A 76 -2.71 -14.17 8.29
C THR A 76 -3.97 -13.30 8.33
N GLN A 77 -3.90 -12.07 8.85
CA GLN A 77 -5.02 -11.12 8.90
C GLN A 77 -5.32 -10.48 7.53
N ARG A 78 -4.50 -10.72 6.51
CA ARG A 78 -4.76 -10.26 5.13
C ARG A 78 -5.96 -10.98 4.48
N VAL A 79 -6.42 -12.11 5.05
CA VAL A 79 -7.59 -12.86 4.58
C VAL A 79 -8.65 -12.85 5.68
N GLY A 80 -9.35 -11.72 5.85
CA GLY A 80 -10.47 -11.62 6.79
C GLY A 80 -11.75 -12.24 6.23
N SER A 81 -12.44 -13.06 7.00
CA SER A 81 -13.72 -13.69 6.62
C SER A 81 -14.96 -12.92 7.10
N ASP A 82 -14.79 -11.81 7.84
CA ASP A 82 -15.91 -11.10 8.42
C ASP A 82 -16.61 -10.19 7.41
N ILE A 83 -17.87 -10.43 7.16
CA ILE A 83 -18.74 -9.60 6.32
C ILE A 83 -19.21 -8.40 7.16
N ASN A 84 -18.93 -7.19 6.69
CA ASN A 84 -19.47 -5.95 7.25
C ASN A 84 -20.48 -5.34 6.26
N HIS A 85 -21.63 -4.87 6.73
CA HIS A 85 -22.70 -4.38 5.87
C HIS A 85 -22.62 -2.87 5.56
N ALA A 86 -21.70 -2.13 6.18
CA ALA A 86 -21.45 -0.72 5.91
C ALA A 86 -20.03 -0.33 6.28
N PHE A 87 -19.43 0.59 5.50
CA PHE A 87 -18.16 1.22 5.87
C PHE A 87 -18.41 2.38 6.82
N VAL A 88 -17.58 2.49 7.86
CA VAL A 88 -17.59 3.62 8.77
C VAL A 88 -16.99 4.84 8.05
N GLN A 89 -17.68 5.98 8.13
CA GLN A 89 -17.15 7.24 7.63
C GLN A 89 -16.15 7.84 8.61
N VAL A 90 -14.99 8.26 8.11
CA VAL A 90 -13.90 8.82 8.90
C VAL A 90 -13.47 10.15 8.31
N ALA A 91 -13.27 11.15 9.17
CA ALA A 91 -12.70 12.43 8.78
C ALA A 91 -11.19 12.28 8.49
N HIS A 92 -10.72 12.92 7.43
CA HIS A 92 -9.30 13.02 7.12
C HIS A 92 -8.61 13.99 8.09
N THR A 93 -7.44 13.61 8.60
CA THR A 93 -6.59 14.54 9.39
C THR A 93 -6.11 15.70 8.53
N TYR A 94 -5.76 15.41 7.30
CA TYR A 94 -5.40 16.38 6.27
C TYR A 94 -6.37 16.26 5.09
N PRO A 95 -7.05 17.33 4.64
CA PRO A 95 -7.96 17.27 3.50
C PRO A 95 -7.30 16.70 2.24
N MET A 96 -8.02 15.86 1.49
CA MET A 96 -7.55 15.31 0.21
C MET A 96 -8.03 16.20 -0.94
N LEU A 97 -7.21 17.17 -1.30
CA LEU A 97 -7.53 18.17 -2.31
C LEU A 97 -7.40 17.60 -3.73
N SER A 98 -8.12 18.22 -4.68
CA SER A 98 -7.93 17.97 -6.11
C SER A 98 -6.78 18.84 -6.64
N LEU A 99 -6.06 18.31 -7.63
CA LEU A 99 -5.01 19.04 -8.34
C LEU A 99 -5.63 19.89 -9.46
N GLY A 100 -5.01 21.03 -9.75
CA GLY A 100 -5.29 21.78 -10.98
C GLY A 100 -4.76 21.04 -12.20
N ASN A 101 -5.35 21.30 -13.38
CA ASN A 101 -4.93 20.67 -14.64
C ASN A 101 -4.20 21.64 -15.54
N THR A 102 -3.27 21.12 -16.33
CA THR A 102 -2.64 21.77 -17.48
C THR A 102 -2.78 20.86 -18.69
N TYR A 103 -3.02 21.44 -19.88
CA TYR A 103 -3.27 20.69 -21.11
C TYR A 103 -2.30 21.06 -22.25
N SER A 104 -1.38 22.01 -22.02
CA SER A 104 -0.38 22.43 -23.00
C SER A 104 0.95 22.78 -22.34
N MET A 105 2.02 22.79 -23.13
CA MET A 105 3.35 23.21 -22.67
C MET A 105 3.37 24.69 -22.24
N GLU A 106 2.55 25.54 -22.85
CA GLU A 106 2.42 26.94 -22.48
C GLU A 106 1.83 27.07 -21.06
N GLU A 107 0.84 26.25 -20.70
CA GLU A 107 0.26 26.22 -19.37
C GLU A 107 1.23 25.66 -18.33
N VAL A 108 2.03 24.64 -18.70
CA VAL A 108 3.10 24.10 -17.85
C VAL A 108 4.19 25.15 -17.61
N ALA A 109 4.60 25.87 -18.67
CA ALA A 109 5.55 26.97 -18.56
C ALA A 109 5.02 28.11 -17.66
N ALA A 110 3.73 28.44 -17.82
CA ALA A 110 3.10 29.45 -16.97
C ALA A 110 3.01 28.99 -15.49
N PHE A 111 2.79 27.70 -15.23
CA PHE A 111 2.88 27.13 -13.88
C PHE A 111 4.29 27.25 -13.31
N TYR A 112 5.31 26.85 -14.07
CA TYR A 112 6.71 26.95 -13.69
C TYR A 112 7.12 28.38 -13.33
N GLU A 113 6.75 29.36 -14.15
CA GLU A 113 7.03 30.78 -13.90
C GLU A 113 6.27 31.32 -12.67
N ARG A 114 5.05 30.86 -12.38
CA ARG A 114 4.34 31.23 -11.14
C ARG A 114 5.06 30.70 -9.90
N VAL A 115 5.56 29.44 -9.94
CA VAL A 115 6.35 28.87 -8.84
C VAL A 115 7.61 29.69 -8.62
N LYS A 116 8.36 29.97 -9.70
CA LYS A 116 9.58 30.77 -9.67
C LYS A 116 9.35 32.17 -9.07
N GLN A 117 8.30 32.86 -9.53
CA GLN A 117 7.92 34.18 -8.98
C GLN A 117 7.53 34.11 -7.51
N GLY A 118 6.82 33.07 -7.09
CA GLY A 118 6.41 32.88 -5.69
C GLY A 118 7.59 32.59 -4.75
N LEU A 119 8.66 31.97 -5.26
CA LEU A 119 9.88 31.66 -4.51
C LEU A 119 10.93 32.77 -4.63
N GLY A 120 10.72 33.78 -5.47
CA GLY A 120 11.71 34.81 -5.79
C GLY A 120 12.92 34.17 -6.50
N ASP A 121 14.13 34.54 -6.07
CA ASP A 121 15.37 34.00 -6.67
C ASP A 121 15.85 32.68 -6.00
N ALA A 122 15.05 32.09 -5.11
CA ALA A 122 15.43 30.84 -4.47
C ALA A 122 15.47 29.69 -5.50
N PRO A 123 16.52 28.85 -5.50
CA PRO A 123 16.57 27.68 -6.37
C PRO A 123 15.48 26.68 -5.96
N PHE A 124 14.85 26.05 -6.93
CA PHE A 124 13.86 25.01 -6.73
C PHE A 124 14.00 23.91 -7.78
N GLU A 125 13.45 22.77 -7.47
CA GLU A 125 13.32 21.62 -8.35
C GLU A 125 11.87 21.15 -8.36
N ILE A 126 11.46 20.47 -9.41
CA ILE A 126 10.13 19.89 -9.56
C ILE A 126 10.27 18.37 -9.62
N VAL A 127 9.40 17.67 -8.90
CA VAL A 127 9.32 16.21 -9.00
C VAL A 127 8.23 15.85 -10.00
N GLY A 128 8.64 15.22 -11.12
CA GLY A 128 7.71 14.68 -12.11
C GLY A 128 7.31 13.26 -11.74
N GLU A 129 6.02 13.00 -11.63
CA GLU A 129 5.44 11.71 -11.30
C GLU A 129 4.34 11.32 -12.29
N LEU A 130 4.13 10.02 -12.50
CA LEU A 130 2.98 9.56 -13.27
C LEU A 130 1.71 9.68 -12.44
N LYS A 131 0.66 10.22 -13.06
CA LYS A 131 -0.68 10.26 -12.49
C LYS A 131 -1.34 8.90 -12.69
N PHE A 132 -1.30 8.09 -11.66
CA PHE A 132 -1.93 6.77 -11.68
C PHE A 132 -3.45 6.90 -11.76
N ASP A 133 -4.09 6.04 -12.57
CA ASP A 133 -5.55 6.01 -12.76
C ASP A 133 -6.18 4.87 -11.96
N GLY A 134 -6.51 5.17 -10.71
CA GLY A 134 -7.06 4.23 -9.75
C GLY A 134 -8.05 4.87 -8.78
N THR A 135 -7.97 4.50 -7.51
CA THR A 135 -8.75 5.10 -6.43
C THR A 135 -7.84 5.55 -5.31
N SER A 136 -7.91 6.84 -4.98
CA SER A 136 -7.03 7.47 -3.99
C SER A 136 -7.32 6.97 -2.58
N LEU A 137 -6.25 6.78 -1.81
CA LEU A 137 -6.25 6.23 -0.47
C LEU A 137 -5.33 7.03 0.44
N SER A 138 -5.75 7.26 1.69
CA SER A 138 -4.90 7.71 2.78
C SER A 138 -4.65 6.57 3.75
N LEU A 139 -3.38 6.30 4.04
CA LEU A 139 -2.92 5.31 5.01
C LEU A 139 -2.33 6.03 6.21
N THR A 140 -2.82 5.72 7.40
CA THR A 140 -2.26 6.21 8.67
C THR A 140 -1.40 5.13 9.29
N TYR A 141 -0.17 5.47 9.62
CA TYR A 141 0.74 4.61 10.38
C TYR A 141 1.01 5.20 11.76
N GLN A 142 1.05 4.31 12.74
CA GLN A 142 1.46 4.62 14.12
C GLN A 142 2.48 3.59 14.59
N ASP A 143 3.62 4.07 15.09
CA ASP A 143 4.72 3.23 15.58
C ASP A 143 5.11 2.11 14.60
N GLY A 144 5.17 2.45 13.31
CA GLY A 144 5.50 1.54 12.22
C GLY A 144 4.39 0.56 11.81
N HIS A 145 3.18 0.65 12.37
CA HIS A 145 2.06 -0.26 12.09
C HIS A 145 0.95 0.44 11.33
N LEU A 146 0.35 -0.25 10.34
CA LEU A 146 -0.84 0.25 9.65
C LEU A 146 -2.01 0.34 10.65
N LEU A 147 -2.35 1.57 11.02
CA LEU A 147 -3.47 1.87 11.92
C LEU A 147 -4.79 1.88 11.15
N ARG A 148 -4.84 2.65 10.04
CA ARG A 148 -6.07 2.91 9.28
C ARG A 148 -5.81 3.19 7.81
N ALA A 149 -6.81 2.85 6.98
CA ALA A 149 -6.85 3.17 5.56
C ALA A 149 -8.22 3.75 5.20
N VAL A 150 -8.24 4.94 4.58
CA VAL A 150 -9.47 5.70 4.30
C VAL A 150 -9.49 6.11 2.83
N THR A 151 -10.60 5.86 2.11
CA THR A 151 -10.80 6.35 0.74
C THR A 151 -10.90 7.88 0.72
N ARG A 152 -10.61 8.52 -0.43
CA ARG A 152 -10.71 9.98 -0.53
C ARG A 152 -12.10 10.51 -0.15
N GLY A 153 -13.18 9.81 -0.52
CA GLY A 153 -14.53 10.30 -0.32
C GLY A 153 -14.75 11.66 -0.99
N ASP A 154 -15.29 12.62 -0.25
CA ASP A 154 -15.46 14.01 -0.69
C ASP A 154 -14.23 14.90 -0.45
N GLY A 155 -13.14 14.33 0.07
CA GLY A 155 -11.90 15.01 0.43
C GLY A 155 -11.81 15.43 1.90
N THR A 156 -12.92 15.47 2.62
CA THR A 156 -12.99 15.73 4.07
C THR A 156 -13.36 14.47 4.86
N MET A 157 -14.22 13.64 4.31
CA MET A 157 -14.68 12.36 4.87
C MET A 157 -14.49 11.25 3.84
N GLY A 158 -14.11 10.06 4.31
CA GLY A 158 -14.00 8.88 3.45
C GLY A 158 -14.40 7.59 4.16
N ASP A 159 -14.52 6.50 3.41
CA ASP A 159 -14.84 5.19 3.95
C ASP A 159 -13.61 4.55 4.60
N ASP A 160 -13.73 4.04 5.82
CA ASP A 160 -12.72 3.18 6.43
C ASP A 160 -12.69 1.82 5.72
N VAL A 161 -11.68 1.61 4.90
CA VAL A 161 -11.45 0.39 4.13
C VAL A 161 -10.26 -0.42 4.65
N THR A 162 -9.85 -0.20 5.89
CA THR A 162 -8.66 -0.80 6.51
C THR A 162 -8.63 -2.31 6.34
N ARG A 163 -9.77 -3.00 6.55
CA ARG A 163 -9.86 -4.47 6.42
C ARG A 163 -9.56 -4.92 4.98
N ASN A 164 -10.07 -4.21 3.99
CA ASN A 164 -9.86 -4.51 2.59
C ASN A 164 -8.41 -4.19 2.17
N VAL A 165 -7.88 -3.04 2.61
CA VAL A 165 -6.51 -2.63 2.33
C VAL A 165 -5.48 -3.60 2.90
N ARG A 166 -5.72 -4.22 4.04
CA ARG A 166 -4.86 -5.27 4.60
C ARG A 166 -4.68 -6.46 3.65
N THR A 167 -5.55 -6.66 2.67
CA THR A 167 -5.43 -7.71 1.65
C THR A 167 -4.51 -7.31 0.49
N ILE A 168 -4.17 -6.02 0.34
CA ILE A 168 -3.30 -5.52 -0.73
C ILE A 168 -1.85 -5.76 -0.31
N ARG A 169 -1.21 -6.71 -0.95
CA ARG A 169 0.10 -7.23 -0.52
C ARG A 169 1.26 -6.25 -0.72
N SER A 170 1.13 -5.27 -1.61
CA SER A 170 2.11 -4.18 -1.79
C SER A 170 2.03 -3.08 -0.72
N ILE A 171 1.04 -3.13 0.19
CA ILE A 171 0.93 -2.23 1.34
C ILE A 171 1.49 -2.95 2.57
N PRO A 172 2.59 -2.46 3.19
CA PRO A 172 3.15 -3.08 4.39
C PRO A 172 2.20 -2.90 5.58
N LEU A 173 1.93 -3.97 6.33
CA LEU A 173 1.19 -3.88 7.60
C LEU A 173 2.10 -3.41 8.73
N VAL A 174 3.39 -3.71 8.63
CA VAL A 174 4.47 -3.30 9.54
C VAL A 174 5.62 -2.76 8.70
N LEU A 175 6.11 -1.59 9.05
CA LEU A 175 7.21 -0.96 8.34
C LEU A 175 8.54 -1.63 8.67
N ARG A 176 9.50 -1.49 7.76
CA ARG A 176 10.88 -1.94 7.93
C ARG A 176 11.71 -0.85 8.61
N GLY A 177 12.74 -1.26 9.33
CA GLY A 177 13.60 -0.31 10.07
C GLY A 177 12.92 0.22 11.33
N ASP A 178 13.44 1.30 11.85
CA ASP A 178 13.01 1.95 13.10
C ASP A 178 13.11 3.49 13.05
N ASP A 179 13.47 4.04 11.89
CA ASP A 179 13.73 5.48 11.68
C ASP A 179 12.56 6.23 11.05
N TYR A 180 11.37 5.63 11.07
CA TYR A 180 10.13 6.26 10.61
C TYR A 180 9.52 7.17 11.69
N PRO A 181 8.72 8.20 11.30
CA PRO A 181 7.98 9.00 12.26
C PRO A 181 7.00 8.14 13.07
N PRO A 182 6.81 8.42 14.38
CA PRO A 182 5.90 7.64 15.22
C PRO A 182 4.43 7.74 14.77
N PHE A 183 4.07 8.82 14.07
CA PHE A 183 2.74 9.01 13.47
C PHE A 183 2.86 9.82 12.18
N PHE A 184 2.33 9.27 11.08
CA PHE A 184 2.25 9.95 9.78
C PHE A 184 1.15 9.36 8.90
N GLU A 185 0.77 10.12 7.88
CA GLU A 185 -0.05 9.63 6.78
C GLU A 185 0.80 9.48 5.51
N ILE A 186 0.49 8.47 4.71
CA ILE A 186 1.01 8.35 3.35
C ILE A 186 -0.15 8.09 2.39
N ARG A 187 -0.21 8.85 1.31
CA ARG A 187 -1.23 8.75 0.28
C ARG A 187 -0.75 7.97 -0.91
N GLY A 188 -1.66 7.30 -1.55
CA GLY A 188 -1.40 6.52 -2.74
C GLY A 188 -2.64 6.28 -3.57
N GLU A 189 -2.43 5.56 -4.65
CA GLU A 189 -3.48 5.12 -5.55
C GLU A 189 -3.57 3.60 -5.52
N VAL A 190 -4.77 3.08 -5.21
CA VAL A 190 -5.07 1.65 -5.35
C VAL A 190 -5.48 1.40 -6.79
N LEU A 191 -4.88 0.39 -7.37
CA LEU A 191 -4.91 0.10 -8.80
C LEU A 191 -5.29 -1.35 -9.06
N MET A 192 -5.84 -1.59 -10.23
CA MET A 192 -5.97 -2.93 -10.77
C MET A 192 -5.02 -3.08 -11.96
N PRO A 193 -4.02 -3.97 -11.91
CA PRO A 193 -3.15 -4.25 -13.05
C PRO A 193 -3.95 -4.70 -14.28
N TRP A 194 -3.50 -4.36 -15.49
CA TRP A 194 -4.16 -4.73 -16.74
C TRP A 194 -4.39 -6.24 -16.86
N SER A 195 -3.40 -7.06 -16.50
CA SER A 195 -3.52 -8.52 -16.53
C SER A 195 -4.64 -9.05 -15.61
N THR A 196 -4.79 -8.45 -14.43
CA THR A 196 -5.86 -8.77 -13.48
C THR A 196 -7.22 -8.34 -14.01
N PHE A 197 -7.30 -7.11 -14.55
CA PHE A 197 -8.53 -6.57 -15.15
C PHE A 197 -9.04 -7.44 -16.31
N GLU A 198 -8.15 -7.82 -17.22
CA GLU A 198 -8.51 -8.71 -18.34
C GLU A 198 -8.96 -10.08 -17.87
N LYS A 199 -8.28 -10.67 -16.88
CA LYS A 199 -8.67 -11.95 -16.29
C LYS A 199 -10.07 -11.86 -15.68
N LEU A 200 -10.34 -10.85 -14.87
CA LEU A 200 -11.64 -10.66 -14.23
C LEU A 200 -12.76 -10.43 -15.26
N ASN A 201 -12.51 -9.67 -16.32
CA ASN A 201 -13.50 -9.48 -17.37
C ASN A 201 -13.78 -10.77 -18.15
N LYS A 202 -12.79 -11.61 -18.43
CA LYS A 202 -12.99 -12.94 -19.01
C LYS A 202 -13.84 -13.85 -18.11
N GLU A 203 -13.61 -13.82 -16.81
CA GLU A 203 -14.40 -14.58 -15.83
C GLU A 203 -15.86 -14.11 -15.80
N ARG A 204 -16.09 -12.78 -15.82
CA ARG A 204 -17.44 -12.19 -15.87
C ARG A 204 -18.17 -12.51 -17.18
N GLU A 205 -17.49 -12.43 -18.31
CA GLU A 205 -18.03 -12.80 -19.61
C GLU A 205 -18.50 -14.25 -19.63
N ALA A 206 -17.70 -15.18 -19.08
CA ALA A 206 -18.05 -16.60 -18.95
C ALA A 206 -19.25 -16.85 -18.02
N GLN A 207 -19.55 -15.91 -17.11
CA GLN A 207 -20.69 -15.95 -16.18
C GLN A 207 -21.89 -15.10 -16.66
N GLU A 208 -21.82 -14.55 -17.88
CA GLU A 208 -22.81 -13.63 -18.45
C GLU A 208 -23.06 -12.38 -17.58
N GLU A 209 -22.05 -11.94 -16.82
CA GLU A 209 -22.10 -10.74 -15.99
C GLU A 209 -21.64 -9.49 -16.76
N PRO A 210 -22.13 -8.27 -16.40
CA PRO A 210 -21.65 -7.02 -16.97
C PRO A 210 -20.15 -6.83 -16.75
N LEU A 211 -19.41 -6.48 -17.82
CA LEU A 211 -17.97 -6.25 -17.74
C LEU A 211 -17.64 -4.95 -16.99
N PHE A 212 -16.46 -4.92 -16.37
CA PHE A 212 -15.91 -3.66 -15.86
C PHE A 212 -15.49 -2.76 -17.02
N ALA A 213 -15.83 -1.47 -16.95
CA ALA A 213 -15.55 -0.51 -18.02
C ALA A 213 -14.06 -0.18 -18.15
N ASN A 214 -13.34 -0.12 -17.03
CA ASN A 214 -11.90 0.19 -16.98
C ASN A 214 -11.29 -0.30 -15.65
N PRO A 215 -9.94 -0.37 -15.55
CA PRO A 215 -9.24 -0.79 -14.34
C PRO A 215 -9.55 0.07 -13.10
N ARG A 216 -9.72 1.40 -13.26
CA ARG A 216 -10.06 2.32 -12.17
C ARG A 216 -11.39 1.95 -11.52
N ASN A 217 -12.45 1.79 -12.31
CA ASN A 217 -13.77 1.41 -11.80
C ASN A 217 -13.74 0.02 -11.16
N ALA A 218 -13.00 -0.91 -11.75
CA ALA A 218 -12.81 -2.25 -11.19
C ALA A 218 -12.05 -2.20 -9.84
N ALA A 219 -11.01 -1.38 -9.72
CA ALA A 219 -10.28 -1.19 -8.46
C ALA A 219 -11.16 -0.56 -7.38
N ALA A 220 -11.84 0.56 -7.71
CA ALA A 220 -12.71 1.28 -6.76
C ALA A 220 -13.87 0.41 -6.27
N GLY A 221 -14.54 -0.31 -7.18
CA GLY A 221 -15.62 -1.24 -6.83
C GLY A 221 -15.11 -2.42 -6.00
N THR A 222 -13.93 -2.95 -6.30
CA THR A 222 -13.32 -4.05 -5.55
C THR A 222 -12.94 -3.60 -4.14
N LEU A 223 -12.32 -2.41 -3.99
CA LEU A 223 -11.90 -1.91 -2.68
C LEU A 223 -13.08 -1.71 -1.71
N LYS A 224 -14.29 -1.51 -2.23
CA LYS A 224 -15.53 -1.31 -1.45
C LYS A 224 -16.39 -2.58 -1.32
N LEU A 225 -15.88 -3.75 -1.65
CA LEU A 225 -16.61 -5.00 -1.40
C LEU A 225 -16.68 -5.29 0.10
N GLN A 226 -17.80 -5.90 0.51
CA GLN A 226 -18.03 -6.22 1.93
C GLN A 226 -17.17 -7.38 2.43
N ASN A 227 -16.78 -8.29 1.53
CA ASN A 227 -15.98 -9.46 1.87
C ASN A 227 -14.49 -9.24 1.52
N PRO A 228 -13.59 -9.09 2.50
CA PRO A 228 -12.15 -8.94 2.26
C PRO A 228 -11.51 -10.11 1.52
N ALA A 229 -12.02 -11.34 1.66
CA ALA A 229 -11.50 -12.49 0.92
C ALA A 229 -11.72 -12.34 -0.59
N THR A 230 -12.87 -11.78 -1.01
CA THR A 230 -13.11 -11.44 -2.41
C THR A 230 -12.19 -10.33 -2.90
N VAL A 231 -11.90 -9.33 -2.05
CA VAL A 231 -10.91 -8.28 -2.38
C VAL A 231 -9.53 -8.88 -2.59
N ALA A 232 -9.09 -9.76 -1.69
CA ALA A 232 -7.81 -10.47 -1.79
C ALA A 232 -7.68 -11.26 -3.11
N ALA A 233 -8.74 -11.99 -3.50
CA ALA A 233 -8.77 -12.79 -4.72
C ALA A 233 -8.68 -11.95 -6.00
N ARG A 234 -9.06 -10.66 -5.95
CA ARG A 234 -9.03 -9.74 -7.09
C ARG A 234 -7.69 -9.04 -7.31
N GLY A 235 -6.67 -9.28 -6.48
CA GLY A 235 -5.30 -8.89 -6.75
C GLY A 235 -5.09 -7.39 -7.01
N LEU A 236 -5.61 -6.53 -6.13
CA LEU A 236 -5.33 -5.08 -6.16
C LEU A 236 -3.86 -4.80 -5.85
N ASP A 237 -3.35 -3.71 -6.40
CA ASP A 237 -2.02 -3.17 -6.16
C ASP A 237 -2.13 -1.71 -5.68
N ALA A 238 -1.04 -1.14 -5.15
CA ALA A 238 -1.01 0.25 -4.72
C ALA A 238 0.37 0.87 -4.93
N TYR A 239 0.39 2.14 -5.38
CA TYR A 239 1.58 2.99 -5.41
C TYR A 239 1.38 4.18 -4.48
N LEU A 240 2.37 4.42 -3.60
CA LEU A 240 2.35 5.50 -2.63
C LEU A 240 3.16 6.68 -3.19
N TYR A 241 2.59 7.89 -3.08
CA TYR A 241 3.14 9.06 -3.75
C TYR A 241 3.20 10.33 -2.89
N TYR A 242 2.66 10.37 -1.66
CA TYR A 242 2.67 11.60 -0.87
C TYR A 242 2.64 11.34 0.63
N MET A 243 3.64 11.85 1.37
CA MET A 243 3.72 11.75 2.82
C MET A 243 3.26 13.03 3.51
N LEU A 244 2.58 12.88 4.64
CA LEU A 244 2.04 13.95 5.47
C LEU A 244 2.31 13.67 6.95
N GLY A 245 2.78 14.66 7.68
CA GLY A 245 3.07 14.54 9.10
C GLY A 245 3.88 15.72 9.62
N ASN A 246 3.94 15.89 10.95
CA ASN A 246 4.67 16.98 11.56
C ASN A 246 6.20 16.75 11.64
N ASN A 247 6.62 15.47 11.61
CA ASN A 247 8.01 15.05 11.80
C ASN A 247 8.49 14.19 10.66
N LEU A 248 8.26 14.63 9.42
CA LEU A 248 8.77 13.92 8.24
C LEU A 248 10.30 13.91 8.24
N PRO A 249 10.97 12.91 7.66
CA PRO A 249 12.43 12.77 7.67
C PRO A 249 13.14 13.98 7.09
N THR A 250 12.59 14.59 6.05
CA THR A 250 13.16 15.75 5.36
C THR A 250 12.06 16.75 4.98
N GLY A 251 12.49 17.97 4.55
CA GLY A 251 11.59 18.94 3.90
C GLY A 251 11.39 18.70 2.41
N ASN A 252 12.03 17.67 1.83
CA ASN A 252 12.01 17.39 0.40
C ASN A 252 11.07 16.22 0.09
N HIS A 253 10.17 16.42 -0.88
CA HIS A 253 9.18 15.42 -1.29
C HIS A 253 9.83 14.15 -1.84
N TYR A 254 10.81 14.29 -2.75
CA TYR A 254 11.51 13.17 -3.37
C TYR A 254 12.22 12.31 -2.32
N ASP A 255 12.98 12.96 -1.42
CA ASP A 255 13.73 12.25 -0.38
C ASP A 255 12.80 11.53 0.60
N ASN A 256 11.67 12.13 0.97
CA ASN A 256 10.66 11.48 1.82
C ASN A 256 10.10 10.22 1.16
N LEU A 257 9.86 10.22 -0.16
CA LEU A 257 9.40 9.04 -0.88
C LEU A 257 10.51 7.97 -1.04
N GLN A 258 11.79 8.35 -1.15
CA GLN A 258 12.89 7.39 -1.09
C GLN A 258 12.96 6.71 0.30
N ARG A 259 12.78 7.48 1.39
CA ARG A 259 12.69 6.90 2.75
C ARG A 259 11.48 5.97 2.89
N ALA A 260 10.32 6.36 2.34
CA ALA A 260 9.14 5.50 2.32
C ALA A 260 9.43 4.16 1.63
N ARG A 261 10.17 4.16 0.53
CA ARG A 261 10.61 2.94 -0.16
C ARG A 261 11.47 2.03 0.74
N GLU A 262 12.40 2.62 1.50
CA GLU A 262 13.22 1.88 2.47
C GLU A 262 12.39 1.23 3.57
N TRP A 263 11.29 1.86 3.99
CA TRP A 263 10.35 1.31 4.96
C TRP A 263 9.40 0.24 4.39
N GLY A 264 9.50 -0.04 3.09
CA GLY A 264 8.77 -1.13 2.43
C GLY A 264 7.57 -0.70 1.61
N PHE A 265 7.32 0.60 1.44
CA PHE A 265 6.27 1.07 0.55
C PHE A 265 6.64 0.89 -0.92
N LYS A 266 5.66 0.57 -1.74
CA LYS A 266 5.79 0.58 -3.19
C LYS A 266 5.66 2.01 -3.71
N VAL A 267 6.79 2.62 -4.03
CA VAL A 267 6.90 3.95 -4.63
C VAL A 267 7.36 3.78 -6.09
N SER A 268 6.81 4.57 -7.00
CA SER A 268 7.11 4.44 -8.42
C SER A 268 8.59 4.71 -8.75
N ASP A 269 9.18 3.87 -9.60
CA ASP A 269 10.53 4.07 -10.13
C ASP A 269 10.57 5.10 -11.27
N THR A 270 9.40 5.55 -11.73
CA THR A 270 9.28 6.52 -12.83
C THR A 270 9.48 7.96 -12.38
N MET A 271 9.45 8.21 -11.07
CA MET A 271 9.64 9.53 -10.47
C MET A 271 11.01 10.13 -10.82
N ARG A 272 11.04 11.42 -11.18
CA ARG A 272 12.26 12.17 -11.53
C ARG A 272 12.27 13.55 -10.92
N VAL A 273 13.45 13.98 -10.49
CA VAL A 273 13.72 15.39 -10.13
C VAL A 273 14.09 16.14 -11.42
N LEU A 274 13.44 17.27 -11.67
CA LEU A 274 13.55 18.08 -12.88
C LEU A 274 13.88 19.53 -12.49
N HIS A 275 14.85 20.11 -13.18
CA HIS A 275 15.42 21.40 -12.81
C HIS A 275 15.01 22.56 -13.73
N ASN A 276 14.44 22.25 -14.89
CA ASN A 276 14.10 23.26 -15.91
C ASN A 276 12.99 22.77 -16.83
N LEU A 277 12.45 23.69 -17.64
CA LEU A 277 11.37 23.41 -18.58
C LEU A 277 11.74 22.40 -19.69
N ASP A 278 13.00 22.33 -20.08
CA ASP A 278 13.45 21.37 -21.11
C ASP A 278 13.41 19.94 -20.56
N GLU A 279 13.82 19.74 -19.32
CA GLU A 279 13.73 18.44 -18.63
C GLU A 279 12.26 18.04 -18.39
N ILE A 280 11.40 18.99 -18.02
CA ILE A 280 9.96 18.77 -17.88
C ILE A 280 9.35 18.32 -19.21
N LYS A 281 9.68 19.03 -20.31
CA LYS A 281 9.22 18.68 -21.64
C LYS A 281 9.71 17.27 -22.05
N ALA A 282 10.98 16.97 -21.84
CA ALA A 282 11.54 15.66 -22.16
C ALA A 282 10.85 14.53 -21.37
N PHE A 283 10.49 14.77 -20.10
CA PHE A 283 9.73 13.84 -19.29
C PHE A 283 8.31 13.60 -19.84
N ILE A 284 7.63 14.67 -20.27
CA ILE A 284 6.30 14.59 -20.90
C ILE A 284 6.38 13.78 -22.19
N ASP A 285 7.30 14.16 -23.10
CA ASP A 285 7.46 13.52 -24.42
C ASP A 285 7.77 12.02 -24.28
N TYR A 286 8.60 11.64 -23.30
CA TYR A 286 8.91 10.25 -23.01
C TYR A 286 7.68 9.47 -22.55
N TRP A 287 6.95 10.00 -21.55
CA TRP A 287 5.81 9.29 -20.98
C TRP A 287 4.55 9.33 -21.85
N ASP A 288 4.42 10.26 -22.78
CA ASP A 288 3.34 10.21 -23.77
C ASP A 288 3.39 8.91 -24.61
N ILE A 289 4.59 8.38 -24.83
CA ILE A 289 4.83 7.14 -25.57
C ILE A 289 4.86 5.93 -24.62
N GLU A 290 5.73 5.97 -23.61
CA GLU A 290 6.10 4.79 -22.81
C GLU A 290 5.03 4.38 -21.81
N ARG A 291 4.09 5.25 -21.43
CA ARG A 291 2.99 4.89 -20.51
C ARG A 291 2.16 3.71 -20.99
N ARG A 292 2.11 3.45 -22.29
CA ARG A 292 1.36 2.32 -22.88
C ARG A 292 1.98 0.96 -22.56
N ASN A 293 3.24 0.94 -22.18
CA ASN A 293 3.98 -0.26 -21.81
C ASN A 293 3.89 -0.58 -20.30
N LEU A 294 3.23 0.27 -19.52
CA LEU A 294 3.06 0.06 -18.09
C LEU A 294 2.02 -1.03 -17.79
N PRO A 295 2.24 -1.84 -16.74
CA PRO A 295 1.28 -2.86 -16.33
C PRO A 295 0.01 -2.29 -15.67
N ILE A 296 -0.06 -0.97 -15.50
CA ILE A 296 -1.11 -0.22 -14.81
C ILE A 296 -1.55 0.98 -15.64
N ALA A 297 -2.78 1.46 -15.40
CA ALA A 297 -3.33 2.63 -16.07
C ALA A 297 -2.78 3.95 -15.50
N THR A 298 -2.51 4.91 -16.38
CA THR A 298 -2.14 6.29 -16.03
C THR A 298 -2.91 7.26 -16.91
N ASP A 299 -3.26 8.43 -16.39
CA ASP A 299 -4.04 9.46 -17.10
C ASP A 299 -3.32 10.81 -17.22
N GLY A 300 -2.04 10.89 -16.83
CA GLY A 300 -1.25 12.11 -16.93
C GLY A 300 0.03 12.08 -16.12
N ILE A 301 0.53 13.27 -15.84
CA ILE A 301 1.72 13.55 -15.02
C ILE A 301 1.33 14.51 -13.91
N VAL A 302 1.98 14.40 -12.77
CA VAL A 302 1.86 15.29 -11.61
C VAL A 302 3.22 15.97 -11.38
N TRP A 303 3.16 17.26 -11.02
CA TRP A 303 4.30 18.12 -10.69
C TRP A 303 4.28 18.55 -9.24
#